data_56d994a7b33f069067bbaf8a895f91d3
#
_entry.id   56d994a7b33f069067bbaf8a895f91d3
#
_cell.length_a   1.000
_cell.length_b   1.000
_cell.length_c   1.000
_cell.angle_alpha   90.00
_cell.angle_beta   90.00
_cell.angle_gamma   90.00
#
_symmetry.space_group_name_H-M   'P 1'
#
loop_
_entity.id
_entity.type
_entity.pdbx_description
1 polymer ?
#
loop_
_entity_poly.entity_id
_entity_poly.type
_entity_poly.pdbx_seq_one_letter_code
_entity_poly.pdbx_strand_id
1 'polypeptide(L)'
;MRFHDRVVLVIGASGSLGMAIAEAFAAEGSRLVLAARRPEALAPLVARMGAIALATDLTDLASLATLRDIVLTVHGHLDVVVNATGHDVRKPLATHTTDDLRRTLEVNLLGAMELTRLFLPVMGDGVILHLGGFADGRLAFPYYSADVASRAGLRAFVESTNWELELEGQSTRVAFFSPSPADTEAERPFHPLWRAMGTPVVPPERVAAKLLSAVARRRPFSVMGGPLTRVFAGLNAVAPGLADALLMRRYGALMRHHTGDEGSGPARQSGGGGIGRALGLLLIAISTIAYLLLLAVPLLDVSAAARAGMAGGLIVVGEVAFWGGAVLLGREVFARFRQYLNPCALFCRPGGAR
;
A
#
# COMPACT_ATOMS: atom_id res chain seq x y z
N MET A 1 18.58 0.23 24.07
CA MET A 1 17.75 -0.85 23.53
C MET A 1 16.28 -0.51 23.83
N ARG A 2 15.46 -0.30 22.77
CA ARG A 2 14.08 0.21 22.90
C ARG A 2 13.08 -0.87 23.30
N PHE A 3 13.43 -2.13 23.06
CA PHE A 3 12.56 -3.29 23.28
C PHE A 3 13.16 -4.29 24.28
N HIS A 4 14.11 -3.86 25.07
CA HIS A 4 14.71 -4.71 26.11
C HIS A 4 13.64 -5.22 27.08
N ASP A 5 13.64 -6.53 27.33
CA ASP A 5 12.68 -7.27 28.16
C ASP A 5 11.19 -7.20 27.70
N ARG A 6 10.89 -6.57 26.56
CA ARG A 6 9.55 -6.57 26.00
C ARG A 6 9.19 -7.94 25.45
N VAL A 7 7.98 -8.40 25.70
CA VAL A 7 7.43 -9.63 25.14
C VAL A 7 6.90 -9.35 23.73
N VAL A 8 7.51 -9.99 22.73
CA VAL A 8 7.20 -9.76 21.30
C VAL A 8 6.79 -11.07 20.65
N LEU A 9 5.57 -11.11 20.12
CA LEU A 9 5.05 -12.21 19.33
C LEU A 9 5.22 -11.89 17.82
N VAL A 10 5.89 -12.78 17.08
CA VAL A 10 6.01 -12.69 15.62
C VAL A 10 5.30 -13.86 14.98
N ILE A 11 4.18 -13.61 14.29
CA ILE A 11 3.42 -14.62 13.54
C ILE A 11 3.87 -14.60 12.08
N GLY A 12 4.09 -15.78 11.49
CA GLY A 12 4.73 -15.90 10.19
C GLY A 12 6.27 -15.83 10.27
N ALA A 13 6.83 -16.16 11.44
CA ALA A 13 8.27 -16.07 11.73
C ALA A 13 9.14 -16.96 10.85
N SER A 14 8.59 -17.99 10.19
CA SER A 14 9.32 -18.85 9.25
C SER A 14 9.54 -18.23 7.86
N GLY A 15 8.84 -17.14 7.54
CA GLY A 15 9.06 -16.40 6.29
C GLY A 15 10.28 -15.48 6.36
N SER A 16 10.87 -15.12 5.22
CA SER A 16 12.09 -14.29 5.16
C SER A 16 11.94 -12.95 5.91
N LEU A 17 10.80 -12.27 5.77
CA LEU A 17 10.55 -11.02 6.51
C LEU A 17 10.30 -11.28 7.99
N GLY A 18 9.51 -12.31 8.34
CA GLY A 18 9.25 -12.68 9.73
C GLY A 18 10.53 -13.02 10.48
N MET A 19 11.43 -13.74 9.83
CA MET A 19 12.77 -14.09 10.34
C MET A 19 13.61 -12.83 10.64
N ALA A 20 13.75 -11.95 9.65
CA ALA A 20 14.50 -10.71 9.82
C ALA A 20 13.91 -9.80 10.91
N ILE A 21 12.58 -9.77 11.04
CA ILE A 21 11.89 -9.03 12.11
C ILE A 21 12.20 -9.64 13.47
N ALA A 22 12.12 -10.96 13.61
CA ALA A 22 12.46 -11.65 14.86
C ALA A 22 13.92 -11.39 15.27
N GLU A 23 14.86 -11.47 14.34
CA GLU A 23 16.28 -11.17 14.55
C GLU A 23 16.49 -9.71 15.03
N ALA A 24 15.79 -8.77 14.41
CA ALA A 24 15.91 -7.37 14.80
C ALA A 24 15.37 -7.09 16.21
N PHE A 25 14.28 -7.74 16.65
CA PHE A 25 13.78 -7.66 18.03
C PHE A 25 14.72 -8.38 19.00
N ALA A 26 15.27 -9.55 18.63
CA ALA A 26 16.28 -10.24 19.46
C ALA A 26 17.50 -9.36 19.73
N ALA A 27 17.99 -8.66 18.72
CA ALA A 27 19.12 -7.73 18.84
C ALA A 27 18.82 -6.54 19.78
N GLU A 28 17.54 -6.19 19.98
CA GLU A 28 17.10 -5.19 20.95
C GLU A 28 16.87 -5.77 22.36
N GLY A 29 17.10 -7.08 22.58
CA GLY A 29 16.96 -7.75 23.89
C GLY A 29 15.53 -8.11 24.24
N SER A 30 14.65 -8.33 23.26
CA SER A 30 13.25 -8.73 23.49
C SER A 30 13.12 -10.20 23.87
N ARG A 31 12.06 -10.53 24.63
CA ARG A 31 11.62 -11.91 24.88
C ARG A 31 10.71 -12.33 23.73
N LEU A 32 11.15 -13.30 22.92
CA LEU A 32 10.50 -13.64 21.67
C LEU A 32 9.61 -14.87 21.76
N VAL A 33 8.40 -14.75 21.23
CA VAL A 33 7.54 -15.87 20.86
C VAL A 33 7.39 -15.86 19.35
N LEU A 34 7.76 -16.96 18.71
CA LEU A 34 7.75 -17.15 17.27
C LEU A 34 6.63 -18.11 16.89
N ALA A 35 5.73 -17.71 16.00
CA ALA A 35 4.61 -18.52 15.60
C ALA A 35 4.64 -18.79 14.09
N ALA A 36 4.44 -20.04 13.71
CA ALA A 36 4.35 -20.49 12.33
C ALA A 36 3.52 -21.77 12.24
N ARG A 37 2.99 -22.07 11.04
CA ARG A 37 2.26 -23.34 10.80
C ARG A 37 3.13 -24.59 10.99
N ARG A 38 4.41 -24.45 10.77
CA ARG A 38 5.43 -25.49 10.95
C ARG A 38 6.50 -24.96 11.91
N PRO A 39 6.36 -25.16 13.22
CA PRO A 39 7.26 -24.59 14.23
C PRO A 39 8.66 -25.23 14.17
N GLU A 40 8.79 -26.45 13.64
CA GLU A 40 10.08 -27.12 13.43
C GLU A 40 11.01 -26.32 12.50
N ALA A 41 10.45 -25.54 11.57
CA ALA A 41 11.22 -24.61 10.71
C ALA A 41 11.85 -23.46 11.50
N LEU A 42 11.40 -23.21 12.73
CA LEU A 42 11.92 -22.18 13.61
C LEU A 42 13.05 -22.66 14.53
N ALA A 43 13.36 -23.95 14.55
CA ALA A 43 14.35 -24.54 15.48
C ALA A 43 15.72 -23.80 15.45
N PRO A 44 16.28 -23.40 14.32
CA PRO A 44 17.54 -22.65 14.28
C PRO A 44 17.43 -21.26 14.92
N LEU A 45 16.27 -20.60 14.79
CA LEU A 45 16.00 -19.30 15.38
C LEU A 45 15.82 -19.41 16.91
N VAL A 46 15.06 -20.42 17.35
CA VAL A 46 14.85 -20.72 18.76
C VAL A 46 16.18 -20.95 19.48
N ALA A 47 17.04 -21.80 18.92
CA ALA A 47 18.32 -22.11 19.51
C ALA A 47 19.24 -20.87 19.61
N ARG A 48 19.19 -19.98 18.63
CA ARG A 48 20.04 -18.78 18.56
C ARG A 48 19.55 -17.66 19.44
N MET A 49 18.22 -17.50 19.58
CA MET A 49 17.61 -16.34 20.23
C MET A 49 17.06 -16.64 21.63
N GLY A 50 17.00 -17.91 22.05
CA GLY A 50 16.32 -18.30 23.29
C GLY A 50 14.78 -18.07 23.21
N ALA A 51 14.21 -18.12 22.02
CA ALA A 51 12.81 -17.85 21.76
C ALA A 51 11.93 -19.09 22.04
N ILE A 52 10.63 -18.89 22.13
CA ILE A 52 9.64 -19.98 22.16
C ILE A 52 9.03 -20.11 20.76
N ALA A 53 8.94 -21.32 20.21
CA ALA A 53 8.25 -21.58 18.95
C ALA A 53 6.91 -22.27 19.20
N LEU A 54 5.85 -21.77 18.55
CA LEU A 54 4.49 -22.30 18.66
C LEU A 54 3.88 -22.57 17.29
N ALA A 55 3.20 -23.72 17.16
CA ALA A 55 2.39 -24.01 15.98
C ALA A 55 1.18 -23.08 15.95
N THR A 56 0.99 -22.38 14.84
CA THR A 56 -0.15 -21.47 14.72
C THR A 56 -0.56 -21.31 13.25
N ASP A 57 -1.84 -21.54 12.99
CA ASP A 57 -2.48 -21.14 11.74
C ASP A 57 -3.33 -19.88 11.98
N LEU A 58 -3.03 -18.81 11.27
CA LEU A 58 -3.74 -17.53 11.36
C LEU A 58 -5.22 -17.64 10.96
N THR A 59 -5.56 -18.62 10.14
CA THR A 59 -6.94 -18.86 9.67
C THR A 59 -7.75 -19.77 10.60
N ASP A 60 -7.13 -20.31 11.64
CA ASP A 60 -7.78 -21.13 12.66
C ASP A 60 -7.91 -20.35 13.97
N LEU A 61 -9.15 -20.02 14.32
CA LEU A 61 -9.48 -19.25 15.51
C LEU A 61 -9.09 -19.97 16.82
N ALA A 62 -9.22 -21.30 16.87
CA ALA A 62 -8.82 -22.10 18.04
C ALA A 62 -7.30 -22.09 18.21
N SER A 63 -6.55 -22.14 17.10
CA SER A 63 -5.10 -22.02 17.08
C SER A 63 -4.64 -20.65 17.59
N LEU A 64 -5.30 -19.56 17.19
CA LEU A 64 -5.02 -18.20 17.68
C LEU A 64 -5.34 -18.03 19.16
N ALA A 65 -6.45 -18.58 19.64
CA ALA A 65 -6.83 -18.55 21.06
C ALA A 65 -5.79 -19.32 21.91
N THR A 66 -5.39 -20.51 21.47
CA THR A 66 -4.35 -21.31 22.12
C THR A 66 -3.01 -20.57 22.18
N LEU A 67 -2.61 -19.94 21.07
CA LEU A 67 -1.39 -19.12 21.03
C LEU A 67 -1.44 -18.00 22.07
N ARG A 68 -2.54 -17.22 22.13
CA ARG A 68 -2.73 -16.15 23.11
C ARG A 68 -2.58 -16.68 24.54
N ASP A 69 -3.27 -17.77 24.87
CA ASP A 69 -3.33 -18.31 26.23
C ASP A 69 -1.95 -18.85 26.67
N ILE A 70 -1.20 -19.48 25.78
CA ILE A 70 0.18 -19.92 26.06
C ILE A 70 1.09 -18.69 26.31
N VAL A 71 1.02 -17.67 25.47
CA VAL A 71 1.85 -16.46 25.64
C VAL A 71 1.58 -15.81 26.99
N LEU A 72 0.31 -15.68 27.39
CA LEU A 72 -0.07 -15.10 28.67
C LEU A 72 0.32 -15.99 29.86
N THR A 73 0.20 -17.32 29.74
CA THR A 73 0.65 -18.23 30.76
C THR A 73 2.15 -18.16 31.00
N VAL A 74 2.93 -18.05 29.97
CA VAL A 74 4.41 -18.05 30.07
C VAL A 74 4.96 -16.69 30.48
N HIS A 75 4.40 -15.59 29.95
CA HIS A 75 4.98 -14.26 30.12
C HIS A 75 4.13 -13.31 30.97
N GLY A 76 2.85 -13.62 31.20
CA GLY A 76 1.92 -12.80 31.98
C GLY A 76 1.40 -11.55 31.24
N HIS A 77 2.06 -11.14 30.19
CA HIS A 77 1.72 -9.95 29.39
C HIS A 77 2.25 -10.07 27.95
N LEU A 78 1.85 -9.14 27.11
CA LEU A 78 2.30 -9.05 25.72
C LEU A 78 2.41 -7.57 25.30
N ASP A 79 3.58 -7.16 24.83
CA ASP A 79 3.85 -5.76 24.47
C ASP A 79 3.69 -5.50 22.98
N VAL A 80 4.10 -6.46 22.14
CA VAL A 80 4.10 -6.29 20.68
C VAL A 80 3.63 -7.58 20.00
N VAL A 81 2.69 -7.43 19.08
CA VAL A 81 2.32 -8.48 18.12
C VAL A 81 2.70 -8.00 16.72
N VAL A 82 3.47 -8.81 15.99
CA VAL A 82 3.77 -8.57 14.58
C VAL A 82 3.18 -9.70 13.76
N ASN A 83 2.18 -9.38 12.96
CA ASN A 83 1.65 -10.27 11.94
C ASN A 83 2.42 -10.08 10.63
N ALA A 84 3.37 -10.98 10.37
CA ALA A 84 4.18 -11.03 9.15
C ALA A 84 3.69 -12.12 8.17
N THR A 85 2.44 -12.58 8.31
CA THR A 85 1.84 -13.53 7.37
C THR A 85 1.34 -12.83 6.12
N GLY A 86 1.22 -13.57 5.03
CA GLY A 86 0.64 -13.10 3.80
C GLY A 86 0.43 -14.23 2.80
N HIS A 87 -0.52 -14.03 1.91
CA HIS A 87 -0.79 -14.90 0.78
C HIS A 87 -1.07 -14.04 -0.45
N ASP A 88 -0.22 -14.17 -1.46
CA ASP A 88 -0.30 -13.38 -2.69
C ASP A 88 -0.50 -14.30 -3.89
N VAL A 89 -1.49 -13.98 -4.72
CA VAL A 89 -1.71 -14.62 -6.02
C VAL A 89 -1.70 -13.53 -7.08
N ARG A 90 -0.70 -13.55 -7.95
CA ARG A 90 -0.44 -12.52 -8.96
C ARG A 90 -0.67 -13.08 -10.35
N LYS A 91 -1.90 -12.99 -10.84
CA LYS A 91 -2.31 -13.48 -12.17
C LYS A 91 -3.56 -12.71 -12.67
N PRO A 92 -3.96 -12.87 -13.95
CA PRO A 92 -5.20 -12.28 -14.45
C PRO A 92 -6.41 -12.69 -13.60
N LEU A 93 -7.32 -11.76 -13.29
CA LEU A 93 -8.48 -12.03 -12.45
C LEU A 93 -9.35 -13.17 -13.02
N ALA A 94 -9.49 -13.25 -14.34
CA ALA A 94 -10.26 -14.30 -14.98
C ALA A 94 -9.71 -15.72 -14.77
N THR A 95 -8.44 -15.86 -14.38
CA THR A 95 -7.78 -17.14 -14.10
C THR A 95 -7.71 -17.48 -12.61
N HIS A 96 -8.19 -16.58 -11.73
CA HIS A 96 -8.28 -16.88 -10.31
C HIS A 96 -9.36 -17.94 -10.07
N THR A 97 -9.06 -18.90 -9.22
CA THR A 97 -10.06 -19.79 -8.66
C THR A 97 -10.77 -19.10 -7.48
N THR A 98 -11.94 -19.60 -7.11
CA THR A 98 -12.62 -19.14 -5.89
C THR A 98 -11.74 -19.36 -4.66
N ASP A 99 -10.95 -20.43 -4.65
CA ASP A 99 -10.04 -20.74 -3.56
C ASP A 99 -8.88 -19.74 -3.44
N ASP A 100 -8.29 -19.31 -4.56
CA ASP A 100 -7.28 -18.24 -4.57
C ASP A 100 -7.82 -16.95 -3.90
N LEU A 101 -9.04 -16.54 -4.29
CA LEU A 101 -9.65 -15.33 -3.74
C LEU A 101 -9.98 -15.50 -2.26
N ARG A 102 -10.61 -16.61 -1.89
CA ARG A 102 -10.98 -16.92 -0.50
C ARG A 102 -9.75 -16.94 0.38
N ARG A 103 -8.72 -17.70 0.02
CA ARG A 103 -7.51 -17.84 0.82
C ARG A 103 -6.74 -16.54 0.98
N THR A 104 -6.68 -15.72 -0.08
CA THR A 104 -6.08 -14.38 0.03
C THR A 104 -6.81 -13.52 1.05
N LEU A 105 -8.15 -13.49 1.01
CA LEU A 105 -8.95 -12.72 1.98
C LEU A 105 -8.88 -13.32 3.39
N GLU A 106 -8.92 -14.63 3.52
CA GLU A 106 -8.83 -15.33 4.82
C GLU A 106 -7.51 -15.03 5.52
N VAL A 107 -6.38 -15.13 4.81
CA VAL A 107 -5.05 -14.90 5.41
C VAL A 107 -4.78 -13.41 5.62
N ASN A 108 -4.96 -12.59 4.58
CA ASN A 108 -4.51 -11.21 4.60
C ASN A 108 -5.45 -10.26 5.33
N LEU A 109 -6.73 -10.58 5.41
CA LEU A 109 -7.75 -9.71 5.99
C LEU A 109 -8.42 -10.33 7.20
N LEU A 110 -9.20 -11.40 7.03
CA LEU A 110 -10.01 -11.98 8.10
C LEU A 110 -9.14 -12.49 9.26
N GLY A 111 -8.07 -13.24 8.98
CA GLY A 111 -7.14 -13.71 9.98
C GLY A 111 -6.45 -12.58 10.75
N ALA A 112 -6.10 -11.48 10.06
CA ALA A 112 -5.55 -10.29 10.72
C ALA A 112 -6.58 -9.59 11.63
N MET A 113 -7.85 -9.52 11.21
CA MET A 113 -8.95 -8.98 12.02
C MET A 113 -9.20 -9.85 13.26
N GLU A 114 -9.27 -11.16 13.11
CA GLU A 114 -9.46 -12.12 14.21
C GLU A 114 -8.28 -12.11 15.19
N LEU A 115 -7.05 -12.04 14.68
CA LEU A 115 -5.87 -11.84 15.49
C LEU A 115 -6.00 -10.57 16.35
N THR A 116 -6.36 -9.45 15.73
CA THR A 116 -6.54 -8.19 16.46
C THR A 116 -7.62 -8.32 17.53
N ARG A 117 -8.78 -8.83 17.18
CA ARG A 117 -9.92 -9.01 18.09
C ARG A 117 -9.57 -9.87 19.32
N LEU A 118 -8.81 -10.96 19.11
CA LEU A 118 -8.43 -11.86 20.18
C LEU A 118 -7.32 -11.31 21.09
N PHE A 119 -6.38 -10.56 20.51
CA PHE A 119 -5.23 -10.08 21.28
C PHE A 119 -5.45 -8.69 21.89
N LEU A 120 -6.30 -7.87 21.30
CA LEU A 120 -6.56 -6.50 21.76
C LEU A 120 -6.88 -6.41 23.27
N PRO A 121 -7.74 -7.26 23.84
CA PRO A 121 -8.08 -7.17 25.28
C PRO A 121 -6.91 -7.45 26.24
N VAL A 122 -5.83 -8.06 25.74
CA VAL A 122 -4.68 -8.50 26.56
C VAL A 122 -3.42 -7.68 26.32
N MET A 123 -3.47 -6.68 25.43
CA MET A 123 -2.30 -5.89 25.04
C MET A 123 -1.92 -4.77 26.02
N GLY A 124 -2.86 -4.29 26.84
CA GLY A 124 -2.62 -3.12 27.69
C GLY A 124 -2.14 -1.88 26.91
N ASP A 125 -0.90 -1.47 27.11
CA ASP A 125 -0.24 -0.38 26.36
C ASP A 125 0.65 -0.92 25.22
N GLY A 126 0.18 -1.90 24.46
CA GLY A 126 0.94 -2.59 23.44
C GLY A 126 0.72 -2.06 22.00
N VAL A 127 1.36 -2.74 21.05
CA VAL A 127 1.20 -2.49 19.61
C VAL A 127 0.92 -3.80 18.89
N ILE A 128 -0.16 -3.84 18.11
CA ILE A 128 -0.45 -4.91 17.15
C ILE A 128 -0.11 -4.36 15.76
N LEU A 129 0.90 -4.90 15.10
CA LEU A 129 1.33 -4.45 13.79
C LEU A 129 1.06 -5.52 12.72
N HIS A 130 0.34 -5.14 11.68
CA HIS A 130 0.13 -5.96 10.49
C HIS A 130 1.08 -5.53 9.38
N LEU A 131 1.84 -6.49 8.85
CA LEU A 131 2.66 -6.29 7.67
C LEU A 131 1.74 -6.34 6.44
N GLY A 132 1.66 -5.22 5.74
CA GLY A 132 0.93 -5.10 4.48
C GLY A 132 1.78 -5.50 3.28
N GLY A 133 1.43 -4.95 2.12
CA GLY A 133 2.17 -5.09 0.87
C GLY A 133 2.53 -3.73 0.27
N PHE A 134 3.33 -3.73 -0.78
CA PHE A 134 3.61 -2.52 -1.55
C PHE A 134 2.35 -1.99 -2.25
N ALA A 135 1.50 -2.92 -2.74
CA ALA A 135 0.17 -2.66 -3.27
C ALA A 135 -0.86 -2.72 -2.13
N ASP A 136 -1.19 -1.60 -1.50
CA ASP A 136 -1.97 -1.51 -0.27
C ASP A 136 -3.25 -0.68 -0.37
N GLY A 137 -3.77 -0.50 -1.59
CA GLY A 137 -4.95 0.31 -1.89
C GLY A 137 -4.65 1.78 -2.15
N ARG A 138 -3.55 2.34 -1.61
CA ARG A 138 -3.02 3.64 -2.06
C ARG A 138 -2.33 3.52 -3.41
N LEU A 139 -1.76 2.35 -3.66
CA LEU A 139 -1.22 1.90 -4.94
C LEU A 139 -1.94 0.61 -5.31
N ALA A 140 -2.48 0.55 -6.51
CA ALA A 140 -3.07 -0.65 -7.10
C ALA A 140 -2.30 -1.00 -8.36
N PHE A 141 -2.15 -2.29 -8.62
CA PHE A 141 -1.46 -2.80 -9.79
C PHE A 141 -2.30 -3.85 -10.50
N PRO A 142 -2.25 -3.93 -11.85
CA PRO A 142 -2.81 -5.05 -12.58
C PRO A 142 -2.29 -6.38 -12.03
N TYR A 143 -3.11 -7.41 -12.06
CA TYR A 143 -2.80 -8.77 -11.59
C TYR A 143 -2.65 -8.97 -10.07
N TYR A 144 -2.86 -7.91 -9.28
CA TYR A 144 -2.80 -7.92 -7.81
C TYR A 144 -4.19 -7.75 -7.17
N SER A 145 -5.28 -7.96 -7.90
CA SER A 145 -6.63 -7.57 -7.49
C SER A 145 -7.06 -8.07 -6.11
N ALA A 146 -6.86 -9.36 -5.82
CA ALA A 146 -7.22 -9.94 -4.53
C ALA A 146 -6.31 -9.45 -3.40
N ASP A 147 -5.00 -9.36 -3.65
CA ASP A 147 -4.04 -8.84 -2.67
C ASP A 147 -4.32 -7.38 -2.33
N VAL A 148 -4.46 -6.51 -3.33
CA VAL A 148 -4.81 -5.09 -3.12
C VAL A 148 -6.11 -4.94 -2.35
N ALA A 149 -7.17 -5.68 -2.70
CA ALA A 149 -8.45 -5.63 -2.00
C ALA A 149 -8.32 -6.01 -0.53
N SER A 150 -7.58 -7.08 -0.23
CA SER A 150 -7.33 -7.53 1.14
C SER A 150 -6.52 -6.51 1.95
N ARG A 151 -5.47 -5.94 1.38
CA ARG A 151 -4.61 -4.95 2.04
C ARG A 151 -5.31 -3.60 2.23
N ALA A 152 -6.11 -3.17 1.27
CA ALA A 152 -6.94 -1.97 1.40
C ALA A 152 -7.99 -2.13 2.51
N GLY A 153 -8.67 -3.29 2.57
CA GLY A 153 -9.59 -3.63 3.64
C GLY A 153 -8.92 -3.65 5.01
N LEU A 154 -7.73 -4.27 5.13
CA LEU A 154 -6.96 -4.29 6.36
C LEU A 154 -6.54 -2.89 6.80
N ARG A 155 -6.14 -2.04 5.87
CA ARG A 155 -5.79 -0.64 6.17
C ARG A 155 -6.98 0.14 6.73
N ALA A 156 -8.16 0.01 6.12
CA ALA A 156 -9.40 0.65 6.59
C ALA A 156 -9.82 0.10 7.97
N PHE A 157 -9.69 -1.21 8.19
CA PHE A 157 -9.91 -1.85 9.49
C PHE A 157 -9.01 -1.25 10.58
N VAL A 158 -7.70 -1.12 10.32
CA VAL A 158 -6.74 -0.52 11.27
C VAL A 158 -7.12 0.93 11.60
N GLU A 159 -7.57 1.70 10.62
CA GLU A 159 -8.01 3.09 10.82
C GLU A 159 -9.21 3.16 11.74
N SER A 160 -10.28 2.41 11.43
CA SER A 160 -11.51 2.35 12.22
C SER A 160 -11.25 1.86 13.64
N THR A 161 -10.50 0.76 13.80
CA THR A 161 -10.16 0.21 15.12
C THR A 161 -9.41 1.21 15.99
N ASN A 162 -8.47 1.99 15.43
CA ASN A 162 -7.77 2.99 16.24
C ASN A 162 -8.69 4.14 16.68
N TRP A 163 -9.72 4.51 15.91
CA TRP A 163 -10.72 5.47 16.35
C TRP A 163 -11.57 4.91 17.49
N GLU A 164 -11.99 3.65 17.42
CA GLU A 164 -12.70 2.97 18.53
C GLU A 164 -11.85 2.97 19.79
N LEU A 165 -10.57 2.58 19.70
CA LEU A 165 -9.64 2.58 20.83
C LEU A 165 -9.48 3.97 21.46
N GLU A 166 -9.44 5.03 20.64
CA GLU A 166 -9.34 6.40 21.11
C GLU A 166 -10.61 6.83 21.84
N LEU A 167 -11.79 6.51 21.30
CA LEU A 167 -13.09 6.80 21.94
C LEU A 167 -13.25 6.06 23.27
N GLU A 168 -12.72 4.84 23.38
CA GLU A 168 -12.76 4.04 24.59
C GLU A 168 -11.62 4.35 25.58
N GLY A 169 -10.74 5.31 25.26
CA GLY A 169 -9.60 5.71 26.11
C GLY A 169 -8.54 4.62 26.24
N GLN A 170 -8.46 3.69 25.29
CA GLN A 170 -7.49 2.59 25.31
C GLN A 170 -6.12 3.04 24.78
N SER A 171 -5.07 2.57 25.44
CA SER A 171 -3.69 2.92 25.07
C SER A 171 -3.12 2.06 23.96
N THR A 172 -3.66 0.87 23.70
CA THR A 172 -3.21 -0.03 22.63
C THR A 172 -3.25 0.66 21.28
N ARG A 173 -2.33 0.32 20.38
CA ARG A 173 -2.33 0.78 18.99
C ARG A 173 -2.33 -0.41 18.04
N VAL A 174 -3.18 -0.32 17.02
CA VAL A 174 -3.12 -1.20 15.85
C VAL A 174 -2.39 -0.46 14.73
N ALA A 175 -1.44 -1.12 14.09
CA ALA A 175 -0.58 -0.51 13.10
C ALA A 175 -0.56 -1.31 11.78
N PHE A 176 -0.46 -0.59 10.67
CA PHE A 176 -0.27 -1.15 9.34
C PHE A 176 1.04 -0.67 8.76
N PHE A 177 1.89 -1.60 8.35
CA PHE A 177 3.19 -1.30 7.79
C PHE A 177 3.28 -1.77 6.33
N SER A 178 3.48 -0.84 5.41
CA SER A 178 3.62 -1.10 3.97
C SER A 178 5.10 -1.15 3.59
N PRO A 179 5.69 -2.33 3.37
CA PRO A 179 7.09 -2.46 2.99
C PRO A 179 7.31 -2.05 1.53
N SER A 180 8.55 -1.68 1.19
CA SER A 180 9.03 -1.77 -0.19
C SER A 180 9.17 -3.25 -0.59
N PRO A 181 9.19 -3.58 -1.90
CA PRO A 181 9.57 -4.90 -2.35
C PRO A 181 10.87 -5.34 -1.68
N ALA A 182 10.88 -6.52 -1.09
CA ALA A 182 12.03 -7.03 -0.33
C ALA A 182 12.70 -8.20 -1.06
N ASP A 183 14.00 -8.37 -0.84
CA ASP A 183 14.75 -9.51 -1.40
C ASP A 183 14.40 -10.79 -0.63
N THR A 184 13.26 -11.35 -0.96
CA THR A 184 12.75 -12.60 -0.40
C THR A 184 12.58 -13.64 -1.52
N GLU A 185 12.56 -14.90 -1.16
CA GLU A 185 12.35 -15.99 -2.12
C GLU A 185 11.02 -15.80 -2.90
N ALA A 186 9.94 -15.45 -2.20
CA ALA A 186 8.63 -15.22 -2.80
C ALA A 186 8.60 -14.01 -3.75
N GLU A 187 9.41 -12.97 -3.50
CA GLU A 187 9.45 -11.75 -4.29
C GLU A 187 10.47 -11.81 -5.45
N ARG A 188 11.42 -12.75 -5.38
CA ARG A 188 12.50 -12.87 -6.37
C ARG A 188 12.05 -12.97 -7.83
N PRO A 189 10.96 -13.70 -8.18
CA PRO A 189 10.46 -13.76 -9.56
C PRO A 189 10.05 -12.38 -10.11
N PHE A 190 9.66 -11.43 -9.23
CA PHE A 190 9.21 -10.09 -9.58
C PHE A 190 10.29 -9.01 -9.54
N HIS A 191 11.54 -9.35 -9.15
CA HIS A 191 12.65 -8.39 -9.13
C HIS A 191 12.91 -7.72 -10.48
N PRO A 192 12.83 -8.42 -11.65
CA PRO A 192 12.97 -7.75 -12.94
C PRO A 192 11.90 -6.66 -13.17
N LEU A 193 10.66 -6.93 -12.77
CA LEU A 193 9.56 -5.95 -12.84
C LEU A 193 9.88 -4.71 -12.00
N TRP A 194 10.27 -4.89 -10.74
CA TRP A 194 10.58 -3.78 -9.82
C TRP A 194 11.75 -2.93 -10.32
N ARG A 195 12.81 -3.57 -10.83
CA ARG A 195 13.96 -2.86 -11.44
C ARG A 195 13.53 -2.02 -12.63
N ALA A 196 12.73 -2.59 -13.52
CA ALA A 196 12.24 -1.89 -14.71
C ALA A 196 11.27 -0.73 -14.37
N MET A 197 10.55 -0.84 -13.24
CA MET A 197 9.74 0.24 -12.68
C MET A 197 10.56 1.29 -11.92
N GLY A 198 11.85 1.08 -11.71
CA GLY A 198 12.70 1.95 -10.88
C GLY A 198 12.35 1.87 -9.39
N THR A 199 11.69 0.79 -8.96
CA THR A 199 11.36 0.54 -7.55
C THR A 199 12.47 -0.28 -6.91
N PRO A 200 13.16 0.24 -5.88
CA PRO A 200 14.26 -0.47 -5.27
C PRO A 200 13.77 -1.69 -4.49
N VAL A 201 14.39 -2.84 -4.75
CA VAL A 201 14.27 -4.03 -3.90
C VAL A 201 15.23 -3.87 -2.74
N VAL A 202 14.74 -4.04 -1.52
CA VAL A 202 15.52 -3.80 -0.30
C VAL A 202 15.77 -5.11 0.46
N PRO A 203 16.89 -5.24 1.19
CA PRO A 203 17.12 -6.41 2.03
C PRO A 203 16.08 -6.50 3.15
N PRO A 204 15.69 -7.73 3.58
CA PRO A 204 14.72 -7.96 4.66
C PRO A 204 15.06 -7.24 5.97
N GLU A 205 16.33 -7.14 6.31
CA GLU A 205 16.84 -6.47 7.52
C GLU A 205 16.52 -4.97 7.51
N ARG A 206 16.51 -4.35 6.33
CA ARG A 206 16.12 -2.95 6.18
C ARG A 206 14.63 -2.75 6.40
N VAL A 207 13.80 -3.71 5.99
CA VAL A 207 12.36 -3.72 6.29
C VAL A 207 12.16 -3.85 7.79
N ALA A 208 12.81 -4.83 8.43
CA ALA A 208 12.76 -5.07 9.87
C ALA A 208 13.15 -3.82 10.68
N ALA A 209 14.27 -3.18 10.38
CA ALA A 209 14.72 -1.98 11.07
C ALA A 209 13.72 -0.82 10.99
N LYS A 210 13.05 -0.66 9.83
CA LYS A 210 12.01 0.35 9.65
C LYS A 210 10.73 -0.01 10.40
N LEU A 211 10.36 -1.29 10.43
CA LEU A 211 9.22 -1.80 11.18
C LEU A 211 9.43 -1.58 12.68
N LEU A 212 10.57 -1.94 13.25
CA LEU A 212 10.89 -1.68 14.65
C LEU A 212 10.76 -0.18 14.99
N SER A 213 11.24 0.68 14.09
CA SER A 213 11.07 2.13 14.25
C SER A 213 9.60 2.58 14.22
N ALA A 214 8.75 1.92 13.43
CA ALA A 214 7.32 2.20 13.38
C ALA A 214 6.62 1.77 14.67
N VAL A 215 6.93 0.57 15.17
CA VAL A 215 6.44 0.05 16.46
C VAL A 215 6.84 0.99 17.60
N ALA A 216 8.12 1.35 17.71
CA ALA A 216 8.62 2.23 18.76
C ALA A 216 7.95 3.62 18.77
N ARG A 217 7.54 4.12 17.61
CA ARG A 217 6.83 5.39 17.46
C ARG A 217 5.32 5.26 17.54
N ARG A 218 4.80 4.04 17.69
CA ARG A 218 3.37 3.72 17.76
C ARG A 218 2.55 4.35 16.61
N ARG A 219 3.13 4.40 15.41
CA ARG A 219 2.47 4.99 14.25
C ARG A 219 1.43 4.05 13.68
N PRO A 220 0.15 4.46 13.53
CA PRO A 220 -0.88 3.60 12.97
C PRO A 220 -0.61 3.24 11.51
N PHE A 221 0.05 4.14 10.76
CA PHE A 221 0.43 3.88 9.37
C PHE A 221 1.89 4.21 9.13
N SER A 222 2.61 3.26 8.55
CA SER A 222 4.00 3.44 8.16
C SER A 222 4.24 2.84 6.78
N VAL A 223 4.93 3.58 5.93
CA VAL A 223 5.16 3.21 4.53
C VAL A 223 6.62 3.33 4.21
N MET A 224 7.18 2.28 3.62
CA MET A 224 8.45 2.36 2.93
C MET A 224 8.19 2.77 1.47
N GLY A 225 8.94 3.73 1.00
CA GLY A 225 8.81 4.22 -0.38
C GLY A 225 9.60 5.50 -0.55
N GLY A 226 10.08 5.71 -1.77
CA GLY A 226 10.79 6.94 -2.15
C GLY A 226 9.85 8.14 -2.29
N PRO A 227 10.40 9.33 -2.54
CA PRO A 227 9.59 10.53 -2.79
C PRO A 227 8.59 10.33 -3.93
N LEU A 228 9.00 9.66 -5.00
CA LEU A 228 8.14 9.38 -6.17
C LEU A 228 6.92 8.53 -5.80
N THR A 229 7.10 7.50 -4.98
CA THR A 229 5.99 6.66 -4.48
C THR A 229 4.97 7.48 -3.70
N ARG A 230 5.44 8.43 -2.86
CA ARG A 230 4.56 9.31 -2.08
C ARG A 230 3.79 10.29 -2.97
N VAL A 231 4.48 10.89 -3.94
CA VAL A 231 3.85 11.79 -4.92
C VAL A 231 2.79 11.04 -5.72
N PHE A 232 3.09 9.83 -6.18
CA PHE A 232 2.14 9.02 -6.92
C PHE A 232 0.94 8.58 -6.07
N ALA A 233 1.16 8.17 -4.82
CA ALA A 233 0.08 7.84 -3.89
C ALA A 233 -0.80 9.06 -3.58
N GLY A 234 -0.21 10.26 -3.45
CA GLY A 234 -0.95 11.52 -3.31
C GLY A 234 -1.76 11.85 -4.57
N LEU A 235 -1.16 11.69 -5.75
CA LEU A 235 -1.86 11.88 -7.01
C LEU A 235 -3.04 10.91 -7.16
N ASN A 236 -2.86 9.63 -6.78
CA ASN A 236 -3.92 8.64 -6.81
C ASN A 236 -5.09 9.00 -5.88
N ALA A 237 -4.81 9.59 -4.72
CA ALA A 237 -5.84 10.03 -3.77
C ALA A 237 -6.68 11.20 -4.31
N VAL A 238 -6.06 12.14 -5.06
CA VAL A 238 -6.72 13.38 -5.52
C VAL A 238 -7.27 13.25 -6.94
N ALA A 239 -6.55 12.54 -7.81
CA ALA A 239 -6.88 12.40 -9.23
C ALA A 239 -6.62 10.97 -9.71
N PRO A 240 -7.42 9.97 -9.26
CA PRO A 240 -7.17 8.55 -9.54
C PRO A 240 -7.10 8.25 -11.04
N GLY A 241 -8.00 8.80 -11.85
CA GLY A 241 -8.00 8.58 -13.30
C GLY A 241 -6.72 9.06 -14.00
N LEU A 242 -6.07 10.12 -13.51
CA LEU A 242 -4.78 10.58 -14.02
C LEU A 242 -3.65 9.65 -13.56
N ALA A 243 -3.67 9.23 -12.31
CA ALA A 243 -2.70 8.29 -11.78
C ALA A 243 -2.76 6.95 -12.54
N ASP A 244 -3.96 6.42 -12.78
CA ASP A 244 -4.19 5.20 -13.55
C ASP A 244 -3.67 5.32 -14.98
N ALA A 245 -4.00 6.42 -15.66
CA ALA A 245 -3.53 6.67 -17.03
C ALA A 245 -2.00 6.72 -17.11
N LEU A 246 -1.34 7.37 -16.15
CA LEU A 246 0.12 7.43 -16.07
C LEU A 246 0.74 6.06 -15.78
N LEU A 247 0.21 5.33 -14.81
CA LEU A 247 0.68 4.00 -14.42
C LEU A 247 0.53 3.01 -15.59
N MET A 248 -0.66 2.94 -16.18
CA MET A 248 -0.95 2.02 -17.27
C MET A 248 -0.15 2.33 -18.52
N ARG A 249 0.03 3.62 -18.84
CA ARG A 249 0.85 4.04 -19.97
C ARG A 249 2.33 3.71 -19.76
N ARG A 250 2.84 3.92 -18.55
CA ARG A 250 4.27 3.74 -18.23
C ARG A 250 4.63 2.29 -18.03
N TYR A 251 3.78 1.52 -17.33
CA TYR A 251 4.11 0.19 -16.81
C TYR A 251 3.15 -0.91 -17.25
N GLY A 252 2.03 -0.60 -17.89
CA GLY A 252 1.01 -1.60 -18.23
C GLY A 252 1.53 -2.73 -19.13
N ALA A 253 2.33 -2.42 -20.15
CA ALA A 253 2.95 -3.43 -21.02
C ALA A 253 3.97 -4.29 -20.25
N LEU A 254 4.76 -3.65 -19.39
CA LEU A 254 5.76 -4.32 -18.56
C LEU A 254 5.12 -5.29 -17.56
N MET A 255 4.06 -4.85 -16.89
CA MET A 255 3.31 -5.70 -15.94
C MET A 255 2.67 -6.89 -16.65
N ARG A 256 2.12 -6.69 -17.85
CA ARG A 256 1.56 -7.80 -18.65
C ARG A 256 2.62 -8.84 -19.00
N HIS A 257 3.83 -8.42 -19.33
CA HIS A 257 4.93 -9.31 -19.67
C HIS A 257 5.43 -10.14 -18.47
N HIS A 258 5.44 -9.55 -17.26
CA HIS A 258 5.99 -10.21 -16.07
C HIS A 258 4.96 -10.97 -15.22
N THR A 259 3.67 -10.70 -15.36
CA THR A 259 2.62 -11.28 -14.53
C THR A 259 1.42 -11.81 -15.34
N GLY A 260 1.35 -11.48 -16.64
CA GLY A 260 0.36 -12.04 -17.56
C GLY A 260 0.81 -13.38 -18.11
N ASP A 261 -0.14 -14.23 -18.50
CA ASP A 261 0.14 -15.48 -19.19
C ASP A 261 0.96 -15.24 -20.47
N GLU A 262 2.03 -15.98 -20.66
CA GLU A 262 2.85 -15.97 -21.88
C GLU A 262 2.06 -16.34 -23.17
N GLY A 263 0.80 -16.73 -23.05
CA GLY A 263 -0.11 -17.12 -24.13
C GLY A 263 -0.93 -16.03 -24.80
N SER A 264 -0.97 -14.80 -24.28
CA SER A 264 -1.73 -13.72 -24.93
C SER A 264 -0.84 -12.95 -25.92
N GLY A 265 -1.11 -13.14 -27.19
CA GLY A 265 -0.41 -12.66 -28.37
C GLY A 265 0.05 -11.20 -28.40
N PRO A 266 0.74 -10.76 -29.47
CA PRO A 266 1.53 -9.55 -29.50
C PRO A 266 0.75 -8.31 -29.12
N ALA A 267 1.30 -7.54 -28.17
CA ALA A 267 0.76 -6.26 -27.74
C ALA A 267 0.48 -5.38 -28.95
N ARG A 268 -0.79 -4.97 -29.14
CA ARG A 268 -1.11 -3.90 -30.06
C ARG A 268 -0.30 -2.67 -29.66
N GLN A 269 0.71 -2.36 -30.45
CA GLN A 269 1.42 -1.10 -30.37
C GLN A 269 0.42 0.02 -30.63
N SER A 270 0.00 0.70 -29.57
CA SER A 270 -0.74 1.95 -29.70
C SER A 270 0.25 3.00 -30.22
N GLY A 271 0.10 3.32 -31.51
CA GLY A 271 0.94 4.25 -32.25
C GLY A 271 1.05 5.62 -31.62
N GLY A 272 2.20 6.20 -31.86
CA GLY A 272 2.74 7.50 -31.54
C GLY A 272 1.78 8.68 -31.40
N GLY A 273 1.73 9.21 -30.21
CA GLY A 273 1.14 10.49 -29.81
C GLY A 273 1.81 11.06 -28.55
N GLY A 274 2.99 10.50 -28.19
CA GLY A 274 3.56 10.63 -26.84
C GLY A 274 3.98 12.03 -26.42
N ILE A 275 4.66 12.79 -27.28
CA ILE A 275 5.29 14.06 -26.92
C ILE A 275 4.24 15.18 -26.78
N GLY A 276 3.27 15.26 -27.68
CA GLY A 276 2.23 16.30 -27.62
C GLY A 276 1.33 16.18 -26.38
N ARG A 277 1.01 14.94 -25.95
CA ARG A 277 0.25 14.71 -24.72
C ARG A 277 1.03 15.06 -23.45
N ALA A 278 2.29 14.65 -23.36
CA ALA A 278 3.14 14.98 -22.22
C ALA A 278 3.31 16.49 -22.09
N LEU A 279 3.51 17.20 -23.19
CA LEU A 279 3.61 18.65 -23.23
C LEU A 279 2.28 19.31 -22.86
N GLY A 280 1.15 18.80 -23.35
CA GLY A 280 -0.17 19.33 -23.02
C GLY A 280 -0.50 19.19 -21.54
N LEU A 281 -0.20 18.03 -20.92
CA LEU A 281 -0.37 17.81 -19.48
C LEU A 281 0.55 18.67 -18.64
N LEU A 282 1.79 18.86 -19.08
CA LEU A 282 2.75 19.76 -18.43
C LEU A 282 2.23 21.20 -18.43
N LEU A 283 1.68 21.67 -19.53
CA LEU A 283 1.13 23.04 -19.64
C LEU A 283 -0.11 23.20 -18.72
N ILE A 284 -1.00 22.22 -18.64
CA ILE A 284 -2.13 22.26 -17.70
C ILE A 284 -1.63 22.27 -16.24
N ALA A 285 -0.60 21.51 -15.91
CA ALA A 285 0.00 21.54 -14.58
C ALA A 285 0.62 22.91 -14.25
N ILE A 286 1.32 23.53 -15.20
CA ILE A 286 1.88 24.89 -15.05
C ILE A 286 0.75 25.91 -14.84
N SER A 287 -0.34 25.83 -15.60
CA SER A 287 -1.53 26.66 -15.40
C SER A 287 -2.10 26.53 -14.01
N THR A 288 -2.31 25.29 -13.55
CA THR A 288 -2.84 25.02 -12.20
C THR A 288 -1.94 25.59 -11.11
N ILE A 289 -0.61 25.41 -11.22
CA ILE A 289 0.35 26.00 -10.28
C ILE A 289 0.30 27.53 -10.29
N ALA A 290 0.21 28.15 -11.46
CA ALA A 290 0.09 29.61 -11.56
C ALA A 290 -1.15 30.15 -10.85
N TYR A 291 -2.30 29.49 -10.99
CA TYR A 291 -3.52 29.88 -10.29
C TYR A 291 -3.45 29.61 -8.77
N LEU A 292 -2.79 28.53 -8.34
CA LEU A 292 -2.56 28.29 -6.92
C LEU A 292 -1.63 29.34 -6.29
N LEU A 293 -0.58 29.74 -7.02
CA LEU A 293 0.32 30.81 -6.58
C LEU A 293 -0.38 32.15 -6.51
N LEU A 294 -1.37 32.40 -7.38
CA LEU A 294 -2.18 33.62 -7.35
C LEU A 294 -2.90 33.80 -5.99
N LEU A 295 -3.33 32.69 -5.35
CA LEU A 295 -3.95 32.73 -4.02
C LEU A 295 -2.97 33.16 -2.91
N ALA A 296 -1.67 32.97 -3.13
CA ALA A 296 -0.63 33.36 -2.17
C ALA A 296 -0.18 34.82 -2.33
N VAL A 297 -0.42 35.46 -3.50
CA VAL A 297 0.01 36.85 -3.77
C VAL A 297 -0.48 37.85 -2.73
N PRO A 298 -1.75 37.80 -2.21
CA PRO A 298 -2.21 38.72 -1.19
C PRO A 298 -1.48 38.57 0.15
N LEU A 299 -0.88 37.41 0.44
CA LEU A 299 -0.18 37.10 1.68
C LEU A 299 1.28 37.60 1.70
N LEU A 300 1.78 38.11 0.56
CA LEU A 300 3.15 38.60 0.45
C LEU A 300 3.26 40.03 0.99
N ASP A 301 4.31 40.29 1.77
CA ASP A 301 4.59 41.62 2.31
C ASP A 301 5.40 42.46 1.28
N VAL A 302 4.73 42.86 0.21
CA VAL A 302 5.28 43.68 -0.88
C VAL A 302 4.34 44.83 -1.25
N SER A 303 4.84 45.80 -1.99
CA SER A 303 4.05 46.97 -2.42
C SER A 303 2.83 46.57 -3.27
N ALA A 304 1.78 47.35 -3.25
CA ALA A 304 0.56 47.11 -4.02
C ALA A 304 0.83 47.02 -5.53
N ALA A 305 1.76 47.82 -6.07
CA ALA A 305 2.17 47.75 -7.47
C ALA A 305 2.87 46.41 -7.79
N ALA A 306 3.74 45.90 -6.88
CA ALA A 306 4.40 44.63 -7.06
C ALA A 306 3.39 43.45 -7.00
N ARG A 307 2.40 43.50 -6.09
CA ARG A 307 1.30 42.49 -6.02
C ARG A 307 0.51 42.46 -7.34
N ALA A 308 0.13 43.63 -7.86
CA ALA A 308 -0.62 43.72 -9.10
C ALA A 308 0.19 43.17 -10.29
N GLY A 309 1.50 43.47 -10.36
CA GLY A 309 2.40 42.93 -11.39
C GLY A 309 2.55 41.42 -11.31
N MET A 310 2.76 40.87 -10.11
CA MET A 310 2.85 39.40 -9.90
C MET A 310 1.54 38.70 -10.23
N ALA A 311 0.40 39.23 -9.79
CA ALA A 311 -0.91 38.68 -10.10
C ALA A 311 -1.18 38.70 -11.60
N GLY A 312 -0.91 39.80 -12.28
CA GLY A 312 -1.05 39.92 -13.73
C GLY A 312 -0.15 38.91 -14.48
N GLY A 313 1.12 38.78 -14.07
CA GLY A 313 2.04 37.83 -14.64
C GLY A 313 1.59 36.37 -14.48
N LEU A 314 1.13 36.00 -13.30
CA LEU A 314 0.61 34.66 -13.03
C LEU A 314 -0.67 34.34 -13.82
N ILE A 315 -1.57 35.32 -13.99
CA ILE A 315 -2.76 35.16 -14.84
C ILE A 315 -2.35 34.91 -16.29
N VAL A 316 -1.45 35.71 -16.84
CA VAL A 316 -0.99 35.55 -18.24
C VAL A 316 -0.34 34.19 -18.44
N VAL A 317 0.57 33.78 -17.55
CA VAL A 317 1.21 32.46 -17.61
C VAL A 317 0.17 31.33 -17.48
N GLY A 318 -0.79 31.47 -16.57
CA GLY A 318 -1.87 30.53 -16.36
C GLY A 318 -2.72 30.34 -17.61
N GLU A 319 -3.17 31.44 -18.23
CA GLU A 319 -3.99 31.42 -19.45
C GLU A 319 -3.25 30.85 -20.65
N VAL A 320 -2.02 31.32 -20.92
CA VAL A 320 -1.22 30.81 -22.05
C VAL A 320 -0.95 29.32 -21.90
N ALA A 321 -0.60 28.87 -20.69
CA ALA A 321 -0.36 27.46 -20.41
C ALA A 321 -1.66 26.64 -20.51
N PHE A 322 -2.80 27.16 -20.02
CA PHE A 322 -4.10 26.48 -20.12
C PHE A 322 -4.50 26.27 -21.60
N TRP A 323 -4.53 27.33 -22.37
CA TRP A 323 -4.94 27.26 -23.79
C TRP A 323 -3.96 26.46 -24.64
N GLY A 324 -2.65 26.60 -24.40
CA GLY A 324 -1.63 25.77 -25.05
C GLY A 324 -1.81 24.28 -24.72
N GLY A 325 -2.05 23.94 -23.48
CA GLY A 325 -2.36 22.58 -23.03
C GLY A 325 -3.67 22.04 -23.62
N ALA A 326 -4.71 22.86 -23.64
CA ALA A 326 -6.01 22.52 -24.23
C ALA A 326 -5.93 22.25 -25.73
N VAL A 327 -5.15 23.02 -26.49
CA VAL A 327 -4.92 22.78 -27.94
C VAL A 327 -4.18 21.46 -28.17
N LEU A 328 -3.16 21.16 -27.37
CA LEU A 328 -2.38 19.92 -27.50
C LEU A 328 -3.18 18.66 -27.07
N LEU A 329 -4.04 18.81 -26.08
CA LEU A 329 -4.91 17.74 -25.57
C LEU A 329 -6.26 17.69 -26.29
N GLY A 330 -6.69 18.80 -26.91
CA GLY A 330 -8.07 19.10 -27.28
C GLY A 330 -8.71 18.14 -28.28
N ARG A 331 -7.95 17.52 -29.19
CA ARG A 331 -8.53 16.59 -30.17
C ARG A 331 -9.06 15.30 -29.54
N GLU A 332 -8.48 14.83 -28.44
CA GLU A 332 -8.89 13.58 -27.79
C GLU A 332 -9.85 13.81 -26.62
N VAL A 333 -9.67 14.89 -25.88
CA VAL A 333 -10.60 15.30 -24.82
C VAL A 333 -11.94 15.70 -25.44
N PHE A 334 -11.92 16.47 -26.55
CA PHE A 334 -13.14 16.83 -27.27
C PHE A 334 -13.86 15.61 -27.88
N ALA A 335 -13.11 14.63 -28.39
CA ALA A 335 -13.69 13.39 -28.90
C ALA A 335 -14.39 12.57 -27.81
N ARG A 336 -13.84 12.55 -26.58
CA ARG A 336 -14.49 11.88 -25.42
C ARG A 336 -15.66 12.70 -24.85
N PHE A 337 -15.53 14.03 -24.76
CA PHE A 337 -16.63 14.89 -24.28
C PHE A 337 -17.79 14.98 -25.26
N ARG A 338 -17.55 14.86 -26.60
CA ARG A 338 -18.59 14.87 -27.62
C ARG A 338 -19.63 13.77 -27.41
N GLN A 339 -19.25 12.59 -26.86
CA GLN A 339 -20.21 11.54 -26.55
C GLN A 339 -21.14 11.90 -25.38
N TYR A 340 -20.70 12.76 -24.45
CA TYR A 340 -21.51 13.25 -23.33
C TYR A 340 -22.28 14.54 -23.66
N LEU A 341 -21.86 15.27 -24.69
CA LEU A 341 -22.51 16.50 -25.17
C LEU A 341 -23.52 16.23 -26.30
N ASN A 342 -23.74 14.97 -26.66
CA ASN A 342 -24.76 14.62 -27.65
C ASN A 342 -26.14 14.57 -26.97
N PRO A 343 -27.04 15.56 -27.18
CA PRO A 343 -28.34 15.63 -26.53
C PRO A 343 -29.23 14.40 -26.86
N CYS A 344 -29.02 13.77 -28.00
CA CYS A 344 -29.76 12.55 -28.37
C CYS A 344 -29.40 11.34 -27.51
N ALA A 345 -28.20 11.27 -26.93
CA ALA A 345 -27.82 10.17 -26.03
C ALA A 345 -28.45 10.31 -24.63
N LEU A 346 -28.85 11.51 -24.24
CA LEU A 346 -29.50 11.79 -22.95
C LEU A 346 -31.05 11.63 -23.02
N PHE A 347 -31.68 11.74 -24.18
CA PHE A 347 -33.14 11.78 -24.33
C PHE A 347 -33.73 10.67 -25.17
N CYS A 348 -32.95 9.88 -25.94
CA CYS A 348 -33.45 8.75 -26.67
C CYS A 348 -33.32 7.45 -25.87
N ARG A 349 -34.32 7.07 -25.12
CA ARG A 349 -34.52 5.67 -24.69
C ARG A 349 -34.65 4.78 -25.90
N PRO A 350 -33.97 3.65 -26.05
CA PRO A 350 -34.32 2.65 -27.04
C PRO A 350 -35.69 2.07 -26.64
N GLY A 351 -36.68 2.42 -27.45
CA GLY A 351 -38.01 1.85 -27.35
C GLY A 351 -37.93 0.34 -27.56
N GLY A 352 -38.64 -0.41 -26.72
CA GLY A 352 -38.75 -1.84 -26.83
C GLY A 352 -39.30 -2.28 -28.21
N ALA A 353 -38.68 -3.34 -28.71
CA ALA A 353 -39.28 -4.18 -29.76
C ALA A 353 -39.50 -5.57 -29.20
N ARG A 354 -40.69 -6.06 -29.43
CA ARG A 354 -41.33 -7.32 -29.04
C ARG A 354 -40.57 -8.56 -29.49
#